data_8391a598377304d51dc5e9c041e1b955
#
_entry.id   8391a598377304d51dc5e9c041e1b955
#
_cell.length_a   1.000
_cell.length_b   1.000
_cell.length_c   1.000
_cell.angle_alpha   90.00
_cell.angle_beta   90.00
_cell.angle_gamma   90.00
#
_symmetry.space_group_name_H-M   'P 1'
#
loop_
_entity.id
_entity.type
_entity.pdbx_description
1 polymer ?
#
loop_
_entity_poly.entity_id
_entity_poly.type
_entity_poly.pdbx_seq_one_letter_code
_entity_poly.pdbx_strand_id
1 'polypeptide(L)'
;KHEINHDDAERKTTITNCTSVRLESRAQAAEVLERATRKRFTASTMLNLRSSRSHCAFILNIRGHNQVTDATCEGTLNLIDLAGSERLNASQAKGDRLRETQAINKSLSCLGDVIHSLYKRQNLSKEVNAAHVPYRNSKLTYLLKHSLGGDAKTLMFANVSLLAPNAHETINSLRFASKVNETRMK
;
A
#
# COMPACT_ATOMS: atom_id res chain seq x y z
N LYS A 1 0.18 -19.77 -6.16
CA LYS A 1 -0.70 -18.81 -5.50
C LYS A 1 0.08 -18.18 -4.34
N HIS A 2 0.05 -16.84 -4.18
CA HIS A 2 0.69 -16.16 -3.05
C HIS A 2 -0.35 -15.97 -1.94
N GLU A 3 0.05 -16.26 -0.70
CA GLU A 3 -0.75 -16.05 0.49
C GLU A 3 -0.02 -15.10 1.43
N ILE A 4 -0.78 -14.27 2.12
CA ILE A 4 -0.25 -13.30 3.07
C ILE A 4 -0.51 -13.86 4.46
N ASN A 5 0.55 -14.03 5.24
CA ASN A 5 0.50 -14.52 6.61
C ASN A 5 0.99 -13.44 7.57
N HIS A 6 0.34 -13.32 8.71
CA HIS A 6 0.71 -12.39 9.78
C HIS A 6 1.08 -13.15 11.03
N ASP A 7 2.20 -12.78 11.60
CA ASP A 7 2.53 -13.03 12.99
C ASP A 7 2.22 -11.75 13.78
N ASP A 8 1.15 -11.80 14.56
CA ASP A 8 0.68 -10.64 15.31
C ASP A 8 1.55 -10.37 16.57
N ALA A 9 2.26 -11.38 17.09
CA ALA A 9 3.17 -11.24 18.22
C ALA A 9 4.45 -10.51 17.80
N GLU A 10 5.06 -10.94 16.70
CA GLU A 10 6.25 -10.32 16.14
C GLU A 10 5.92 -9.15 15.19
N ARG A 11 4.65 -8.89 14.92
CA ARG A 11 4.15 -7.88 13.96
C ARG A 11 4.78 -8.01 12.58
N LYS A 12 4.99 -9.24 12.17
CA LYS A 12 5.66 -9.60 10.92
C LYS A 12 4.66 -10.06 9.88
N THR A 13 4.82 -9.56 8.67
CA THR A 13 4.04 -9.99 7.50
C THR A 13 4.94 -10.77 6.56
N THR A 14 4.52 -11.97 6.17
CA THR A 14 5.21 -12.82 5.22
C THR A 14 4.31 -13.15 4.03
N ILE A 15 4.90 -13.35 2.86
CA ILE A 15 4.20 -13.74 1.64
C ILE A 15 4.77 -15.08 1.18
N THR A 16 3.89 -16.08 1.03
CA THR A 16 4.32 -17.40 0.53
C THR A 16 4.75 -17.33 -0.93
N ASN A 17 5.69 -18.19 -1.33
CA ASN A 17 6.18 -18.29 -2.70
C ASN A 17 6.68 -16.95 -3.28
N CYS A 18 7.18 -16.05 -2.43
CA CYS A 18 7.79 -14.80 -2.83
C CYS A 18 9.31 -14.96 -2.84
N THR A 19 9.95 -14.57 -3.94
CA THR A 19 11.40 -14.56 -4.03
C THR A 19 11.96 -13.40 -3.25
N SER A 20 12.83 -13.65 -2.28
CA SER A 20 13.61 -12.63 -1.60
C SER A 20 15.05 -12.64 -2.11
N VAL A 21 15.67 -11.47 -2.21
CA VAL A 21 17.04 -11.28 -2.63
C VAL A 21 17.79 -10.58 -1.51
N ARG A 22 18.91 -11.17 -1.08
CA ARG A 22 19.81 -10.50 -0.13
C ARG A 22 20.49 -9.34 -0.85
N LEU A 23 20.43 -8.16 -0.24
CA LEU A 23 21.07 -6.96 -0.79
C LEU A 23 22.40 -6.73 -0.06
N GLU A 24 23.48 -6.66 -0.81
CA GLU A 24 24.84 -6.46 -0.28
C GLU A 24 25.36 -5.05 -0.57
N SER A 25 24.70 -4.33 -1.47
CA SER A 25 25.08 -2.95 -1.83
C SER A 25 23.88 -2.11 -2.27
N ARG A 26 24.07 -0.78 -2.19
CA ARG A 26 23.10 0.19 -2.73
C ARG A 26 22.89 0.01 -4.25
N ALA A 27 23.94 -0.31 -4.99
CA ALA A 27 23.87 -0.52 -6.43
C ALA A 27 22.96 -1.72 -6.76
N GLN A 28 23.11 -2.83 -6.04
CA GLN A 28 22.28 -4.01 -6.19
C GLN A 28 20.81 -3.72 -5.84
N ALA A 29 20.54 -2.91 -4.81
CA ALA A 29 19.18 -2.49 -4.48
C ALA A 29 18.53 -1.70 -5.63
N ALA A 30 19.28 -0.77 -6.24
CA ALA A 30 18.81 0.00 -7.40
C ALA A 30 18.52 -0.91 -8.61
N GLU A 31 19.40 -1.87 -8.90
CA GLU A 31 19.20 -2.84 -9.98
C GLU A 31 17.95 -3.70 -9.78
N VAL A 32 17.73 -4.21 -8.56
CA VAL A 32 16.54 -5.01 -8.23
C VAL A 32 15.26 -4.21 -8.40
N LEU A 33 15.26 -2.94 -7.93
CA LEU A 33 14.13 -2.00 -8.13
C LEU A 33 13.86 -1.75 -9.61
N GLU A 34 14.89 -1.45 -10.37
CA GLU A 34 14.78 -1.18 -11.80
C GLU A 34 14.24 -2.42 -12.55
N ARG A 35 14.76 -3.60 -12.24
CA ARG A 35 14.28 -4.87 -12.81
C ARG A 35 12.81 -5.14 -12.49
N ALA A 36 12.38 -4.87 -11.25
CA ALA A 36 10.98 -5.01 -10.84
C ALA A 36 10.08 -4.05 -11.60
N THR A 37 10.51 -2.79 -11.74
CA THR A 37 9.81 -1.76 -12.48
C THR A 37 9.69 -2.11 -13.97
N ARG A 38 10.78 -2.55 -14.60
CA ARG A 38 10.78 -3.01 -16.01
C ARG A 38 9.81 -4.18 -16.21
N LYS A 39 9.81 -5.18 -15.33
CA LYS A 39 8.86 -6.31 -15.42
C LYS A 39 7.40 -5.87 -15.28
N ARG A 40 7.12 -4.85 -14.48
CA ARG A 40 5.78 -4.25 -14.37
C ARG A 40 5.37 -3.58 -15.69
N PHE A 41 6.31 -2.91 -16.38
CA PHE A 41 6.08 -2.27 -17.68
C PHE A 41 5.95 -3.27 -18.82
N THR A 42 6.82 -4.26 -18.94
CA THR A 42 6.84 -5.23 -20.06
C THR A 42 5.63 -6.16 -20.08
N ALA A 43 4.99 -6.38 -18.93
CA ALA A 43 3.73 -7.10 -18.87
C ALA A 43 2.54 -6.26 -19.40
N SER A 44 2.77 -5.02 -19.88
CA SER A 44 1.76 -4.14 -20.46
C SER A 44 1.85 -4.16 -21.99
N THR A 45 0.74 -4.48 -22.67
CA THR A 45 0.63 -4.25 -24.11
C THR A 45 0.60 -2.73 -24.36
N MET A 46 1.13 -2.28 -25.52
CA MET A 46 1.38 -0.86 -25.88
C MET A 46 0.19 0.11 -25.75
N LEU A 47 -1.02 -0.35 -25.46
CA LEU A 47 -2.24 0.45 -25.31
C LEU A 47 -2.71 0.67 -23.87
N ASN A 48 -2.04 0.08 -22.86
CA ASN A 48 -2.50 0.16 -21.49
C ASN A 48 -1.31 0.37 -20.54
N LEU A 49 -1.20 1.55 -19.95
CA LEU A 49 -0.27 1.85 -18.84
C LEU A 49 -0.63 0.96 -17.63
N ARG A 50 -0.12 -0.25 -17.59
CA ARG A 50 -0.43 -1.25 -16.55
C ARG A 50 0.08 -0.82 -15.16
N SER A 51 1.04 0.10 -15.11
CA SER A 51 1.50 0.71 -13.87
C SER A 51 0.40 1.47 -13.14
N SER A 52 -0.52 2.12 -13.85
CA SER A 52 -1.68 2.78 -13.24
C SER A 52 -2.78 1.82 -12.78
N ARG A 53 -2.66 0.51 -13.09
CA ARG A 53 -3.71 -0.49 -12.85
C ARG A 53 -3.31 -1.63 -11.93
N SER A 54 -2.15 -1.57 -11.34
CA SER A 54 -1.69 -2.56 -10.37
C SER A 54 -0.94 -1.90 -9.23
N HIS A 55 -1.20 -2.32 -7.99
CA HIS A 55 -0.36 -1.92 -6.87
C HIS A 55 0.99 -2.64 -6.95
N CYS A 56 2.05 -1.96 -6.54
CA CYS A 56 3.37 -2.54 -6.38
C CYS A 56 3.83 -2.38 -4.93
N ALA A 57 4.28 -3.46 -4.31
CA ALA A 57 4.84 -3.43 -2.97
C ALA A 57 6.30 -3.88 -3.03
N PHE A 58 7.19 -3.04 -2.54
CA PHE A 58 8.60 -3.34 -2.36
C PHE A 58 8.89 -3.39 -0.86
N ILE A 59 9.24 -4.58 -0.37
CA ILE A 59 9.40 -4.85 1.05
C ILE A 59 10.88 -5.10 1.36
N LEU A 60 11.47 -4.26 2.20
CA LEU A 60 12.85 -4.35 2.66
C LEU A 60 12.87 -4.79 4.12
N ASN A 61 13.46 -5.95 4.38
CA ASN A 61 13.78 -6.39 5.73
C ASN A 61 15.20 -5.96 6.07
N ILE A 62 15.37 -5.19 7.13
CA ILE A 62 16.63 -4.56 7.52
C ILE A 62 17.05 -5.16 8.85
N ARG A 63 18.30 -5.62 8.93
CA ARG A 63 18.93 -6.06 10.18
C ARG A 63 20.16 -5.19 10.45
N GLY A 64 20.22 -4.64 11.64
CA GLY A 64 21.37 -3.90 12.13
C GLY A 64 22.02 -4.64 13.30
N HIS A 65 23.34 -4.61 13.36
CA HIS A 65 24.12 -5.13 14.48
C HIS A 65 25.16 -4.08 14.89
N ASN A 66 25.14 -3.70 16.15
CA ASN A 66 26.13 -2.78 16.71
C ASN A 66 27.29 -3.60 17.29
N GLN A 67 28.45 -3.52 16.67
CA GLN A 67 29.63 -4.29 17.07
C GLN A 67 30.21 -3.89 18.43
N VAL A 68 29.89 -2.71 18.95
CA VAL A 68 30.39 -2.22 20.25
C VAL A 68 29.51 -2.67 21.40
N THR A 69 28.19 -2.62 21.21
CA THR A 69 27.22 -2.96 22.27
C THR A 69 26.61 -4.35 22.11
N ASP A 70 26.96 -5.06 21.04
CA ASP A 70 26.38 -6.35 20.62
C ASP A 70 24.85 -6.30 20.42
N ALA A 71 24.28 -5.11 20.37
CA ALA A 71 22.85 -4.91 20.18
C ALA A 71 22.45 -5.17 18.74
N THR A 72 21.36 -5.91 18.55
CA THR A 72 20.74 -6.14 17.24
C THR A 72 19.44 -5.39 17.12
N CYS A 73 19.11 -4.92 15.92
CA CYS A 73 17.82 -4.36 15.60
C CYS A 73 17.29 -4.93 14.28
N GLU A 74 15.99 -5.12 14.21
CA GLU A 74 15.30 -5.54 12.99
C GLU A 74 14.21 -4.53 12.64
N GLY A 75 14.00 -4.30 11.35
CA GLY A 75 12.94 -3.41 10.85
C GLY A 75 12.48 -3.81 9.46
N THR A 76 11.28 -3.39 9.11
CA THR A 76 10.73 -3.59 7.78
C THR A 76 10.31 -2.24 7.19
N LEU A 77 10.82 -1.93 6.01
CA LEU A 77 10.39 -0.78 5.21
C LEU A 77 9.54 -1.26 4.04
N ASN A 78 8.30 -0.79 3.99
CA ASN A 78 7.36 -1.06 2.91
C ASN A 78 7.25 0.18 2.01
N LEU A 79 7.71 0.08 0.77
CA LEU A 79 7.54 1.10 -0.27
C LEU A 79 6.41 0.65 -1.18
N ILE A 80 5.31 1.40 -1.15
CA ILE A 80 4.09 1.01 -1.86
C ILE A 80 3.79 2.04 -2.94
N ASP A 81 3.75 1.58 -4.20
CA ASP A 81 3.25 2.34 -5.33
C ASP A 81 1.83 1.84 -5.65
N LEU A 82 0.84 2.68 -5.35
CA LEU A 82 -0.56 2.37 -5.54
C LEU A 82 -0.97 2.52 -7.02
N ALA A 83 -1.94 1.74 -7.45
CA ALA A 83 -2.61 1.98 -8.71
C ALA A 83 -3.34 3.32 -8.69
N GLY A 84 -3.64 3.88 -9.86
CA GLY A 84 -4.36 5.14 -9.98
C GLY A 84 -5.72 5.12 -9.29
N SER A 85 -6.08 6.26 -8.73
CA SER A 85 -7.37 6.46 -8.04
C SER A 85 -8.46 7.00 -8.98
N GLU A 86 -8.12 7.30 -10.23
CA GLU A 86 -9.03 7.82 -11.22
C GLU A 86 -10.21 6.87 -11.49
N ARG A 87 -11.40 7.44 -11.61
CA ARG A 87 -12.60 6.71 -12.00
C ARG A 87 -12.66 6.65 -13.52
N LEU A 88 -12.39 5.49 -14.12
CA LEU A 88 -12.71 5.29 -15.52
C LEU A 88 -14.24 5.42 -15.71
N ASN A 89 -14.65 6.27 -16.64
CA ASN A 89 -16.03 6.34 -17.04
C ASN A 89 -16.46 4.94 -17.50
N ALA A 90 -17.46 4.38 -16.84
CA ALA A 90 -17.95 3.01 -17.07
C ALA A 90 -18.36 2.77 -18.54
N SER A 91 -18.64 3.83 -19.30
CA SER A 91 -18.96 3.80 -20.73
C SER A 91 -17.79 3.40 -21.64
N GLN A 92 -16.54 3.50 -21.18
CA GLN A 92 -15.36 3.21 -22.01
C GLN A 92 -14.69 1.86 -21.71
N ALA A 93 -15.06 1.18 -20.63
CA ALA A 93 -14.46 -0.11 -20.23
C ALA A 93 -15.47 -1.24 -20.38
N LYS A 94 -15.15 -2.24 -21.21
CA LYS A 94 -15.95 -3.46 -21.39
C LYS A 94 -15.13 -4.70 -21.02
N GLY A 95 -15.80 -5.79 -20.58
CA GLY A 95 -15.18 -7.09 -20.34
C GLY A 95 -14.15 -7.08 -19.20
N ASP A 96 -12.96 -7.64 -19.45
CA ASP A 96 -11.90 -7.79 -18.45
C ASP A 96 -11.34 -6.46 -17.94
N ARG A 97 -11.35 -5.44 -18.78
CA ARG A 97 -10.94 -4.08 -18.40
C ARG A 97 -11.84 -3.48 -17.31
N LEU A 98 -13.13 -3.70 -17.40
CA LEU A 98 -14.09 -3.26 -16.40
C LEU A 98 -13.86 -3.98 -15.07
N ARG A 99 -13.65 -5.30 -15.10
CA ARG A 99 -13.37 -6.11 -13.91
C ARG A 99 -12.06 -5.67 -13.22
N GLU A 100 -11.01 -5.42 -14.01
CA GLU A 100 -9.72 -4.93 -13.48
C GLU A 100 -9.89 -3.58 -12.76
N THR A 101 -10.54 -2.61 -13.41
CA THR A 101 -10.80 -1.29 -12.83
C THR A 101 -11.65 -1.37 -11.56
N GLN A 102 -12.68 -2.20 -11.57
CA GLN A 102 -13.51 -2.41 -10.39
C GLN A 102 -12.70 -3.02 -9.21
N ALA A 103 -11.80 -3.96 -9.51
CA ALA A 103 -10.93 -4.57 -8.49
C ALA A 103 -9.96 -3.54 -7.89
N ILE A 104 -9.38 -2.65 -8.71
CA ILE A 104 -8.48 -1.58 -8.27
C ILE A 104 -9.25 -0.60 -7.38
N ASN A 105 -10.37 -0.06 -7.86
CA ASN A 105 -11.17 0.90 -7.11
C ASN A 105 -11.68 0.30 -5.80
N LYS A 106 -12.06 -0.98 -5.80
CA LYS A 106 -12.44 -1.70 -4.59
C LYS A 106 -11.28 -1.76 -3.58
N SER A 107 -10.06 -2.03 -4.02
CA SER A 107 -8.90 -2.12 -3.12
C SER A 107 -8.56 -0.77 -2.48
N LEU A 108 -8.65 0.33 -3.24
CA LEU A 108 -8.44 1.69 -2.75
C LEU A 108 -9.57 2.15 -1.83
N SER A 109 -10.83 1.78 -2.13
CA SER A 109 -11.96 2.02 -1.23
C SER A 109 -11.77 1.30 0.11
N CYS A 110 -11.35 0.02 0.09
CA CYS A 110 -11.05 -0.73 1.30
C CYS A 110 -9.91 -0.09 2.12
N LEU A 111 -8.92 0.53 1.48
CA LEU A 111 -7.89 1.29 2.17
C LEU A 111 -8.49 2.50 2.89
N GLY A 112 -9.40 3.22 2.24
CA GLY A 112 -10.16 4.31 2.85
C GLY A 112 -10.99 3.88 4.06
N ASP A 113 -11.64 2.71 3.98
CA ASP A 113 -12.44 2.14 5.07
C ASP A 113 -11.57 1.76 6.27
N VAL A 114 -10.38 1.18 6.04
CA VAL A 114 -9.40 0.86 7.09
C VAL A 114 -8.94 2.13 7.79
N ILE A 115 -8.52 3.16 7.04
CA ILE A 115 -8.07 4.43 7.60
C ILE A 115 -9.20 5.09 8.40
N HIS A 116 -10.42 5.10 7.89
CA HIS A 116 -11.58 5.64 8.60
C HIS A 116 -11.88 4.87 9.91
N SER A 117 -11.76 3.54 9.89
CA SER A 117 -11.94 2.72 11.09
C SER A 117 -10.85 2.97 12.13
N LEU A 118 -9.60 3.18 11.69
CA LEU A 118 -8.49 3.56 12.57
C LEU A 118 -8.70 4.94 13.19
N TYR A 119 -9.14 5.92 12.40
CA TYR A 119 -9.49 7.26 12.88
C TYR A 119 -10.57 7.20 13.95
N LYS A 120 -11.66 6.45 13.72
CA LYS A 120 -12.73 6.27 14.68
C LYS A 120 -12.26 5.65 16.00
N ARG A 121 -11.42 4.60 15.91
CA ARG A 121 -10.84 3.95 17.10
C ARG A 121 -10.04 4.89 17.98
N GLN A 122 -9.42 5.91 17.39
CA GLN A 122 -8.58 6.85 18.14
C GLN A 122 -9.35 7.99 18.77
N ASN A 123 -10.43 8.43 18.13
CA ASN A 123 -11.11 9.66 18.48
C ASN A 123 -12.49 9.47 19.14
N LEU A 124 -13.00 8.24 19.21
CA LEU A 124 -14.30 7.93 19.79
C LEU A 124 -14.15 7.09 21.07
N SER A 125 -15.24 7.00 21.86
CA SER A 125 -15.29 6.34 23.16
C SER A 125 -14.79 4.90 23.16
N LYS A 126 -14.49 4.35 24.37
CA LYS A 126 -13.97 2.97 24.55
C LYS A 126 -14.83 1.88 23.87
N GLU A 127 -16.12 2.09 23.74
CA GLU A 127 -17.04 1.15 23.06
C GLU A 127 -16.76 1.04 21.56
N VAL A 128 -16.35 2.12 20.90
CA VAL A 128 -15.97 2.15 19.48
C VAL A 128 -14.54 1.64 19.26
N ASN A 129 -13.70 1.66 20.31
CA ASN A 129 -12.36 1.09 20.25
C ASN A 129 -12.35 -0.44 20.03
N ALA A 130 -13.46 -1.13 20.32
CA ALA A 130 -13.65 -2.55 20.01
C ALA A 130 -14.05 -2.80 18.54
N ALA A 131 -14.34 -1.74 17.76
CA ALA A 131 -14.77 -1.89 16.37
C ALA A 131 -13.70 -2.59 15.53
N HIS A 132 -14.12 -3.60 14.79
CA HIS A 132 -13.26 -4.36 13.89
C HIS A 132 -12.73 -3.47 12.76
N VAL A 133 -11.41 -3.46 12.56
CA VAL A 133 -10.78 -2.79 11.42
C VAL A 133 -10.73 -3.77 10.23
N PRO A 134 -11.35 -3.43 9.09
CA PRO A 134 -11.62 -4.39 8.00
C PRO A 134 -10.39 -4.63 7.10
N TYR A 135 -9.26 -5.02 7.67
CA TYR A 135 -8.02 -5.29 6.90
C TYR A 135 -8.20 -6.38 5.84
N ARG A 136 -9.08 -7.36 6.07
CA ARG A 136 -9.26 -8.53 5.18
C ARG A 136 -10.11 -8.24 3.94
N ASN A 137 -10.69 -7.04 3.81
CA ASN A 137 -11.56 -6.70 2.68
C ASN A 137 -10.80 -6.58 1.35
N SER A 138 -9.47 -6.37 1.38
CA SER A 138 -8.63 -6.46 0.19
C SER A 138 -7.25 -7.04 0.52
N LYS A 139 -6.58 -7.61 -0.48
CA LYS A 139 -5.20 -8.08 -0.32
C LYS A 139 -4.24 -6.93 0.01
N LEU A 140 -4.49 -5.74 -0.53
CA LEU A 140 -3.72 -4.53 -0.24
C LEU A 140 -3.79 -4.19 1.25
N THR A 141 -4.99 -4.03 1.78
CA THR A 141 -5.19 -3.68 3.19
C THR A 141 -4.72 -4.79 4.12
N TYR A 142 -4.87 -6.04 3.70
CA TYR A 142 -4.37 -7.17 4.47
C TYR A 142 -2.84 -7.17 4.51
N LEU A 143 -2.15 -6.96 3.39
CA LEU A 143 -0.70 -6.83 3.33
C LEU A 143 -0.19 -5.70 4.25
N LEU A 144 -0.90 -4.58 4.28
CA LEU A 144 -0.52 -3.37 5.01
C LEU A 144 -0.97 -3.36 6.48
N LYS A 145 -1.53 -4.45 7.00
CA LYS A 145 -2.10 -4.51 8.37
C LYS A 145 -1.14 -3.95 9.41
N HIS A 146 0.12 -4.40 9.43
CA HIS A 146 1.12 -3.98 10.40
C HIS A 146 1.76 -2.62 10.07
N SER A 147 1.58 -2.11 8.85
CA SER A 147 2.05 -0.78 8.44
C SER A 147 1.03 0.33 8.70
N LEU A 148 -0.26 -0.01 8.77
CA LEU A 148 -1.36 0.95 8.98
C LEU A 148 -1.83 1.03 10.43
N GLY A 149 -1.15 0.39 11.36
CA GLY A 149 -1.54 0.38 12.77
C GLY A 149 -0.40 0.13 13.74
N GLY A 150 -0.67 0.32 15.03
CA GLY A 150 0.30 0.14 16.12
C GLY A 150 1.43 1.17 16.06
N ASP A 151 2.70 0.71 16.19
CA ASP A 151 3.88 1.58 16.27
C ASP A 151 4.49 1.91 14.90
N ALA A 152 3.87 1.48 13.81
CA ALA A 152 4.37 1.73 12.47
C ALA A 152 4.31 3.24 12.15
N LYS A 153 5.38 3.74 11.52
CA LYS A 153 5.43 5.10 10.98
C LYS A 153 5.10 5.05 9.50
N THR A 154 3.99 5.65 9.11
CA THR A 154 3.52 5.64 7.73
C THR A 154 3.49 7.06 7.18
N LEU A 155 4.09 7.23 6.00
CA LEU A 155 4.04 8.46 5.22
C LEU A 155 3.28 8.18 3.93
N MET A 156 2.34 9.05 3.58
CA MET A 156 1.60 8.98 2.33
C MET A 156 1.85 10.23 1.48
N PHE A 157 2.27 10.02 0.23
CA PHE A 157 2.35 11.08 -0.78
C PHE A 157 1.03 11.13 -1.55
N ALA A 158 0.38 12.28 -1.55
CA ALA A 158 -0.82 12.52 -2.36
C ALA A 158 -0.43 13.36 -3.58
N ASN A 159 -0.51 12.76 -4.77
CA ASN A 159 -0.25 13.44 -6.03
C ASN A 159 -1.56 13.97 -6.59
N VAL A 160 -1.55 15.22 -7.03
CA VAL A 160 -2.73 15.91 -7.58
C VAL A 160 -2.40 16.52 -8.94
N SER A 161 -3.43 16.68 -9.79
CA SER A 161 -3.31 17.34 -11.08
C SER A 161 -3.67 18.82 -10.96
N LEU A 162 -2.91 19.69 -11.62
CA LEU A 162 -3.21 21.13 -11.72
C LEU A 162 -4.16 21.46 -12.90
N LEU A 163 -4.51 20.47 -13.71
CA LEU A 163 -5.36 20.69 -14.88
C LEU A 163 -6.84 20.81 -14.49
N ALA A 164 -7.52 21.84 -14.95
CA ALA A 164 -8.93 22.10 -14.66
C ALA A 164 -9.88 20.91 -14.92
N PRO A 165 -9.73 20.11 -15.99
CA PRO A 165 -10.57 18.92 -16.20
C PRO A 165 -10.47 17.88 -15.09
N ASN A 166 -9.35 17.86 -14.35
CA ASN A 166 -9.08 16.90 -13.28
C ASN A 166 -9.41 17.45 -11.87
N ALA A 167 -10.05 18.62 -11.78
CA ALA A 167 -10.32 19.28 -10.49
C ALA A 167 -11.11 18.39 -9.52
N HIS A 168 -12.10 17.64 -10.03
CA HIS A 168 -12.89 16.72 -9.21
C HIS A 168 -12.04 15.59 -8.60
N GLU A 169 -11.13 15.00 -9.36
CA GLU A 169 -10.23 13.95 -8.87
C GLU A 169 -9.20 14.51 -7.89
N THR A 170 -8.69 15.72 -8.13
CA THR A 170 -7.82 16.46 -7.20
C THR A 170 -8.50 16.68 -5.86
N ILE A 171 -9.77 17.16 -5.87
CA ILE A 171 -10.54 17.36 -4.63
C ILE A 171 -10.73 16.04 -3.87
N ASN A 172 -11.02 14.94 -4.57
CA ASN A 172 -11.18 13.62 -3.96
C ASN A 172 -9.87 13.14 -3.32
N SER A 173 -8.74 13.33 -4.00
CA SER A 173 -7.41 12.98 -3.48
C SER A 173 -7.06 13.80 -2.24
N LEU A 174 -7.34 15.10 -2.24
CA LEU A 174 -7.11 15.98 -1.08
C LEU A 174 -8.00 15.62 0.11
N ARG A 175 -9.27 15.30 -0.12
CA ARG A 175 -10.19 14.82 0.94
C ARG A 175 -9.70 13.51 1.56
N PHE A 176 -9.18 12.61 0.74
CA PHE A 176 -8.60 11.36 1.23
C PHE A 176 -7.33 11.63 2.06
N ALA A 177 -6.43 12.48 1.56
CA ALA A 177 -5.21 12.87 2.26
C ALA A 177 -5.49 13.55 3.61
N SER A 178 -6.51 14.41 3.69
CA SER A 178 -6.96 15.02 4.95
C SER A 178 -7.35 13.95 5.99
N LYS A 179 -8.15 12.97 5.60
CA LYS A 179 -8.53 11.85 6.50
C LYS A 179 -7.34 11.05 6.98
N VAL A 180 -6.37 10.80 6.10
CA VAL A 180 -5.11 10.11 6.48
C VAL A 180 -4.34 10.94 7.49
N ASN A 181 -4.21 12.24 7.26
CA ASN A 181 -3.47 13.16 8.14
C ASN A 181 -4.12 13.29 9.54
N GLU A 182 -5.44 13.20 9.62
CA GLU A 182 -6.17 13.22 10.89
C GLU A 182 -6.03 11.91 11.68
N THR A 183 -5.63 10.82 11.01
CA THR A 183 -5.44 9.51 11.63
C THR A 183 -4.05 9.44 12.25
N ARG A 184 -3.96 9.57 13.57
CA ARG A 184 -2.69 9.35 14.28
C ARG A 184 -2.47 7.85 14.43
N MET A 185 -1.40 7.33 13.86
CA MET A 185 -0.96 5.96 14.11
C MET A 185 -0.15 5.96 15.41
N LYS A 186 -0.77 5.51 16.49
CA LYS A 186 -0.11 5.27 17.78
C LYS A 186 0.13 3.78 17.93
#